data_6fcffd58fd080f22ead4cd7ad7f25ff3
#
_entry.id   6fcffd58fd080f22ead4cd7ad7f25ff3
#
_cell.length_a   1.000
_cell.length_b   1.000
_cell.length_c   1.000
_cell.angle_alpha   90.00
_cell.angle_beta   90.00
_cell.angle_gamma   90.00
#
_symmetry.space_group_name_H-M   'P 1'
#
loop_
_entity.id
_entity.type
_entity.pdbx_description
1 polymer ?
#
loop_
_entity_poly.entity_id
_entity_poly.type
_entity_poly.pdbx_seq_one_letter_code
_entity_poly.pdbx_strand_id
1 'polypeptide(L)'
;MFTSIDDVQNKLSEKGYVCSRALATVVFLSLKLGRPLFLEGEAGVGKTEIAKAMAAVLGRKLIRLQCYEGLDASSAVYEWNFPAQMVAIRTAEAAGGSNKDALQTELFSDQYLIKRPLLEAMQPDENGAPILLIDELDRTDEPFEAFLLEALSDFQVTIPELGTIKAPEPPIVILTLSLIHI
;
A
#
# COMPACT_ATOMS: atom_id res chain seq x y z
N MET A 1 -8.96 14.66 11.50
CA MET A 1 -7.64 14.37 12.12
C MET A 1 -7.83 14.24 13.63
N PHE A 2 -7.05 13.41 14.31
CA PHE A 2 -7.14 13.28 15.78
C PHE A 2 -6.52 14.49 16.47
N THR A 3 -7.19 14.98 17.53
CA THR A 3 -6.76 16.18 18.27
C THR A 3 -6.01 15.85 19.56
N SER A 4 -6.26 14.71 20.15
CA SER A 4 -5.63 14.22 21.38
C SER A 4 -5.62 12.69 21.45
N ILE A 5 -4.91 12.13 22.45
CA ILE A 5 -4.90 10.69 22.71
C ILE A 5 -6.31 10.19 23.07
N ASP A 6 -7.04 10.96 23.88
CA ASP A 6 -8.41 10.61 24.27
C ASP A 6 -9.36 10.65 23.06
N ASP A 7 -9.16 11.59 22.12
CA ASP A 7 -9.89 11.64 20.85
C ASP A 7 -9.65 10.39 19.99
N VAL A 8 -8.40 9.86 19.97
CA VAL A 8 -8.11 8.58 19.31
C VAL A 8 -8.92 7.45 19.93
N GLN A 9 -8.89 7.29 21.25
CA GLN A 9 -9.62 6.22 21.93
C GLN A 9 -11.13 6.30 21.66
N ASN A 10 -11.70 7.49 21.79
CA ASN A 10 -13.12 7.70 21.61
C ASN A 10 -13.57 7.39 20.16
N LYS A 11 -12.89 7.96 19.16
CA LYS A 11 -13.24 7.75 17.75
C LYS A 11 -13.03 6.32 17.27
N LEU A 12 -11.97 5.64 17.74
CA LEU A 12 -11.78 4.21 17.44
C LEU A 12 -12.88 3.36 18.10
N SER A 13 -13.25 3.68 19.34
CA SER A 13 -14.34 3.01 20.06
C SER A 13 -15.69 3.17 19.37
N GLU A 14 -16.00 4.35 18.80
CA GLU A 14 -17.21 4.60 17.99
C GLU A 14 -17.27 3.71 16.74
N LYS A 15 -16.10 3.26 16.25
CA LYS A 15 -16.00 2.30 15.12
C LYS A 15 -15.88 0.84 15.59
N GLY A 16 -16.13 0.57 16.87
CA GLY A 16 -16.10 -0.77 17.43
C GLY A 16 -14.72 -1.28 17.82
N TYR A 17 -13.68 -0.44 17.79
CA TYR A 17 -12.32 -0.81 18.15
C TYR A 17 -11.92 -0.20 19.49
N VAL A 18 -11.94 -1.02 20.54
CA VAL A 18 -11.53 -0.62 21.89
C VAL A 18 -10.01 -0.80 22.03
N CYS A 19 -9.29 0.28 22.26
CA CYS A 19 -7.84 0.24 22.41
C CYS A 19 -7.37 0.72 23.79
N SER A 20 -6.22 0.22 24.23
CA SER A 20 -5.54 0.72 25.42
C SER A 20 -5.07 2.17 25.20
N ARG A 21 -4.86 2.91 26.31
CA ARG A 21 -4.26 4.25 26.24
C ARG A 21 -2.86 4.23 25.61
N ALA A 22 -2.08 3.18 25.86
CA ALA A 22 -0.75 3.00 25.27
C ALA A 22 -0.85 2.94 23.74
N LEU A 23 -1.75 2.11 23.19
CA LEU A 23 -1.95 1.99 21.75
C LEU A 23 -2.47 3.31 21.14
N ALA A 24 -3.42 3.97 21.79
CA ALA A 24 -3.92 5.28 21.35
C ALA A 24 -2.80 6.34 21.31
N THR A 25 -1.89 6.29 22.27
CA THR A 25 -0.72 7.19 22.31
C THR A 25 0.20 6.95 21.12
N VAL A 26 0.52 5.69 20.82
CA VAL A 26 1.40 5.33 19.70
C VAL A 26 0.75 5.71 18.37
N VAL A 27 -0.55 5.45 18.19
CA VAL A 27 -1.32 5.88 17.01
C VAL A 27 -1.27 7.40 16.84
N PHE A 28 -1.53 8.15 17.92
CA PHE A 28 -1.49 9.61 17.88
C PHE A 28 -0.11 10.13 17.49
N LEU A 29 0.96 9.59 18.08
CA LEU A 29 2.33 9.99 17.78
C LEU A 29 2.75 9.62 16.36
N SER A 30 2.43 8.42 15.90
CA SER A 30 2.69 7.97 14.52
C SER A 30 2.13 8.98 13.52
N LEU A 31 0.86 9.34 13.67
CA LEU A 31 0.20 10.31 12.78
C LEU A 31 0.77 11.72 12.89
N LYS A 32 1.13 12.18 14.09
CA LYS A 32 1.72 13.52 14.31
C LYS A 32 3.13 13.64 13.75
N LEU A 33 3.91 12.57 13.82
CA LEU A 33 5.29 12.53 13.35
C LEU A 33 5.41 12.10 11.89
N GLY A 34 4.31 11.66 11.25
CA GLY A 34 4.34 11.09 9.91
C GLY A 34 5.21 9.84 9.82
N ARG A 35 5.20 9.01 10.88
CA ARG A 35 6.00 7.78 10.94
C ARG A 35 5.13 6.55 10.88
N PRO A 36 5.60 5.44 10.27
CA PRO A 36 4.89 4.18 10.26
C PRO A 36 4.53 3.70 11.66
N LEU A 37 3.32 3.15 11.80
CA LEU A 37 2.88 2.45 13.00
C LEU A 37 3.28 0.98 12.89
N PHE A 38 4.07 0.51 13.84
CA PHE A 38 4.54 -0.86 13.89
C PHE A 38 3.82 -1.63 15.01
N LEU A 39 3.17 -2.73 14.65
CA LEU A 39 2.37 -3.54 15.57
C LEU A 39 2.87 -4.98 15.60
N GLU A 40 3.31 -5.40 16.76
CA GLU A 40 3.77 -6.74 17.04
C GLU A 40 2.84 -7.42 18.05
N GLY A 41 2.61 -8.70 17.90
CA GLY A 41 1.79 -9.47 18.84
C GLY A 41 1.24 -10.76 18.23
N GLU A 42 0.60 -11.57 19.08
CA GLU A 42 -0.01 -12.84 18.69
C GLU A 42 -1.08 -12.69 17.59
N ALA A 43 -1.36 -13.77 16.88
CA ALA A 43 -2.44 -13.81 15.91
C ALA A 43 -3.80 -13.55 16.60
N GLY A 44 -4.68 -12.79 15.95
CA GLY A 44 -6.04 -12.55 16.44
C GLY A 44 -6.20 -11.43 17.47
N VAL A 45 -5.12 -10.74 17.89
CA VAL A 45 -5.21 -9.64 18.86
C VAL A 45 -5.72 -8.30 18.29
N GLY A 46 -6.11 -8.29 17.01
CA GLY A 46 -6.72 -7.11 16.39
C GLY A 46 -5.74 -6.16 15.67
N LYS A 47 -4.51 -6.60 15.34
CA LYS A 47 -3.53 -5.77 14.61
C LYS A 47 -4.03 -5.28 13.25
N THR A 48 -4.66 -6.13 12.47
CA THR A 48 -5.27 -5.77 11.18
C THR A 48 -6.53 -4.92 11.36
N GLU A 49 -7.28 -5.13 12.44
CA GLU A 49 -8.54 -4.45 12.69
C GLU A 49 -8.37 -2.96 13.00
N ILE A 50 -7.24 -2.58 13.63
CA ILE A 50 -6.96 -1.16 13.90
C ILE A 50 -6.82 -0.35 12.59
N ALA A 51 -6.25 -0.95 11.53
CA ALA A 51 -6.12 -0.27 10.24
C ALA A 51 -7.49 0.03 9.62
N LYS A 52 -8.43 -0.91 9.73
CA LYS A 52 -9.82 -0.71 9.27
C LYS A 52 -10.53 0.36 10.09
N ALA A 53 -10.39 0.33 11.41
CA ALA A 53 -10.98 1.33 12.29
C ALA A 53 -10.41 2.73 12.01
N MET A 54 -9.10 2.85 11.83
CA MET A 54 -8.46 4.11 11.46
C MET A 54 -8.93 4.62 10.09
N ALA A 55 -9.05 3.75 9.09
CA ALA A 55 -9.57 4.10 7.77
C ALA A 55 -11.00 4.65 7.87
N ALA A 56 -11.85 3.98 8.63
CA ALA A 56 -13.24 4.40 8.85
C ALA A 56 -13.37 5.73 9.62
N VAL A 57 -12.47 5.99 10.60
CA VAL A 57 -12.45 7.26 11.35
C VAL A 57 -11.95 8.40 10.50
N LEU A 58 -10.90 8.16 9.71
CA LEU A 58 -10.25 9.20 8.90
C LEU A 58 -10.94 9.42 7.55
N GLY A 59 -11.87 8.56 7.16
CA GLY A 59 -12.55 8.58 5.86
C GLY A 59 -11.59 8.30 4.70
N ARG A 60 -10.51 7.54 4.95
CA ARG A 60 -9.48 7.25 3.95
C ARG A 60 -9.59 5.82 3.44
N LYS A 61 -9.16 5.61 2.20
CA LYS A 61 -9.09 4.27 1.60
C LYS A 61 -8.09 3.40 2.37
N LEU A 62 -8.47 2.14 2.63
CA LEU A 62 -7.55 1.14 3.15
C LEU A 62 -7.02 0.28 2.01
N ILE A 63 -5.71 0.24 1.87
CA ILE A 63 -5.00 -0.63 0.94
C ILE A 63 -4.21 -1.64 1.76
N ARG A 64 -4.37 -2.93 1.46
CA ARG A 64 -3.71 -4.01 2.19
C ARG A 64 -2.71 -4.73 1.28
N LEU A 65 -1.47 -4.77 1.72
CA LEU A 65 -0.44 -5.67 1.21
C LEU A 65 -0.31 -6.84 2.17
N GLN A 66 -0.86 -8.00 1.82
CA GLN A 66 -0.67 -9.24 2.56
C GLN A 66 0.67 -9.84 2.19
N CYS A 67 1.58 -9.94 3.15
CA CYS A 67 2.87 -10.58 2.94
C CYS A 67 2.76 -12.12 3.01
N TYR A 68 3.56 -12.79 2.22
CA TYR A 68 3.66 -14.25 2.16
C TYR A 68 5.05 -14.65 1.68
N GLU A 69 5.43 -15.89 1.93
CA GLU A 69 6.71 -16.44 1.51
C GLU A 69 6.88 -16.40 -0.03
N GLY A 70 7.97 -15.79 -0.49
CA GLY A 70 8.25 -15.61 -1.91
C GLY A 70 7.55 -14.40 -2.57
N LEU A 71 6.97 -13.49 -1.77
CA LEU A 71 6.50 -12.20 -2.29
C LEU A 71 7.70 -11.40 -2.79
N ASP A 72 7.68 -11.04 -4.06
CA ASP A 72 8.70 -10.20 -4.68
C ASP A 72 8.26 -8.72 -4.84
N ALA A 73 9.24 -7.84 -5.07
CA ALA A 73 9.00 -6.41 -5.23
C ALA A 73 8.06 -6.10 -6.40
N SER A 74 8.18 -6.83 -7.53
CA SER A 74 7.34 -6.59 -8.71
C SER A 74 5.88 -6.91 -8.41
N SER A 75 5.60 -8.04 -7.78
CA SER A 75 4.25 -8.44 -7.38
C SER A 75 3.59 -7.49 -6.38
N ALA A 76 4.38 -6.74 -5.61
CA ALA A 76 3.88 -5.78 -4.65
C ALA A 76 3.62 -4.38 -5.25
N VAL A 77 4.29 -4.04 -6.37
CA VAL A 77 4.25 -2.71 -6.98
C VAL A 77 3.29 -2.66 -8.17
N TYR A 78 3.50 -3.49 -9.20
CA TYR A 78 2.72 -3.44 -10.42
C TYR A 78 2.78 -4.77 -11.20
N GLU A 79 1.89 -4.88 -12.16
CA GLU A 79 1.88 -5.95 -13.16
C GLU A 79 1.38 -5.37 -14.49
N TRP A 80 1.95 -5.82 -15.60
CA TRP A 80 1.44 -5.49 -16.92
C TRP A 80 0.30 -6.44 -17.31
N ASN A 81 -0.80 -5.87 -17.82
CA ASN A 81 -1.92 -6.65 -18.34
C ASN A 81 -1.56 -7.24 -19.71
N PHE A 82 -0.66 -8.23 -19.72
CA PHE A 82 -0.21 -8.89 -20.95
C PHE A 82 -1.34 -9.44 -21.82
N PRO A 83 -2.41 -10.05 -21.31
CA PRO A 83 -3.54 -10.46 -22.15
C PRO A 83 -4.16 -9.31 -22.92
N ALA A 84 -4.38 -8.18 -22.27
CA ALA A 84 -4.94 -7.00 -22.94
C ALA A 84 -3.98 -6.38 -23.97
N GLN A 85 -2.68 -6.34 -23.65
CA GLN A 85 -1.65 -5.90 -24.59
C GLN A 85 -1.59 -6.80 -25.84
N MET A 86 -1.70 -8.13 -25.67
CA MET A 86 -1.73 -9.07 -26.81
C MET A 86 -2.96 -8.87 -27.72
N VAL A 87 -4.11 -8.57 -27.14
CA VAL A 87 -5.31 -8.23 -27.93
C VAL A 87 -5.10 -6.94 -28.71
N ALA A 88 -4.53 -5.90 -28.09
CA ALA A 88 -4.24 -4.63 -28.75
C ALA A 88 -3.27 -4.80 -29.93
N ILE A 89 -2.19 -5.57 -29.73
CA ILE A 89 -1.21 -5.86 -30.80
C ILE A 89 -1.91 -6.53 -32.00
N ARG A 90 -2.69 -7.58 -31.75
CA ARG A 90 -3.39 -8.31 -32.84
C ARG A 90 -4.40 -7.43 -33.56
N THR A 91 -5.09 -6.54 -32.82
CA THR A 91 -6.04 -5.60 -33.42
C THR A 91 -5.34 -4.58 -34.32
N ALA A 92 -4.19 -4.06 -33.87
CA ALA A 92 -3.37 -3.14 -34.65
C ALA A 92 -2.80 -3.79 -35.92
N GLU A 93 -2.34 -5.04 -35.85
CA GLU A 93 -1.89 -5.82 -37.01
C GLU A 93 -3.00 -6.04 -38.02
N ALA A 94 -4.21 -6.39 -37.57
CA ALA A 94 -5.38 -6.61 -38.42
C ALA A 94 -5.86 -5.32 -39.12
N ALA A 95 -5.64 -4.16 -38.50
CA ALA A 95 -5.98 -2.85 -39.07
C ALA A 95 -5.00 -2.32 -40.13
N GLY A 96 -3.97 -3.09 -40.49
CA GLY A 96 -3.07 -2.76 -41.61
C GLY A 96 -1.77 -2.03 -41.21
N GLY A 97 -1.33 -2.18 -39.98
CA GLY A 97 -0.02 -1.73 -39.51
C GLY A 97 -0.04 -0.30 -39.00
N SER A 98 0.04 -0.17 -37.72
CA SER A 98 0.29 1.08 -37.00
C SER A 98 1.81 1.36 -36.93
N ASN A 99 2.13 2.61 -36.68
CA ASN A 99 3.47 3.02 -36.32
C ASN A 99 3.92 2.20 -35.07
N LYS A 100 4.96 1.38 -35.21
CA LYS A 100 5.44 0.48 -34.16
C LYS A 100 5.82 1.22 -32.88
N ASP A 101 6.40 2.40 -33.00
CA ASP A 101 6.85 3.20 -31.87
C ASP A 101 5.64 3.76 -31.08
N ALA A 102 4.59 4.19 -31.79
CA ALA A 102 3.35 4.63 -31.17
C ALA A 102 2.65 3.48 -30.42
N LEU A 103 2.59 2.30 -31.04
CA LEU A 103 2.00 1.11 -30.40
C LEU A 103 2.80 0.69 -29.17
N GLN A 104 4.14 0.70 -29.22
CA GLN A 104 4.97 0.36 -28.07
C GLN A 104 4.73 1.34 -26.92
N THR A 105 4.65 2.63 -27.17
CA THR A 105 4.36 3.65 -26.16
C THR A 105 2.97 3.44 -25.55
N GLU A 106 1.98 3.09 -26.37
CA GLU A 106 0.62 2.80 -25.91
C GLU A 106 0.57 1.56 -25.00
N LEU A 107 1.26 0.48 -25.39
CA LEU A 107 1.27 -0.79 -24.65
C LEU A 107 1.85 -0.66 -23.23
N PHE A 108 2.79 0.26 -23.02
CA PHE A 108 3.36 0.56 -21.70
C PHE A 108 2.80 1.85 -21.09
N SER A 109 1.52 2.11 -21.32
CA SER A 109 0.78 3.20 -20.69
C SER A 109 0.01 2.74 -19.45
N ASP A 110 -0.50 3.72 -18.69
CA ASP A 110 -1.32 3.47 -17.48
C ASP A 110 -2.58 2.62 -17.78
N GLN A 111 -3.03 2.57 -19.03
CA GLN A 111 -4.17 1.74 -19.47
C GLN A 111 -3.94 0.24 -19.26
N TYR A 112 -2.69 -0.23 -19.42
CA TYR A 112 -2.33 -1.63 -19.29
C TYR A 112 -1.61 -1.94 -17.98
N LEU A 113 -1.44 -0.93 -17.12
CA LEU A 113 -0.79 -1.07 -15.83
C LEU A 113 -1.79 -1.53 -14.76
N ILE A 114 -1.56 -2.71 -14.20
CA ILE A 114 -2.28 -3.20 -13.02
C ILE A 114 -1.51 -2.72 -11.79
N LYS A 115 -2.06 -1.73 -11.09
CA LYS A 115 -1.47 -1.19 -9.87
C LYS A 115 -1.63 -2.19 -8.74
N ARG A 116 -0.54 -2.59 -8.14
CA ARG A 116 -0.49 -3.43 -6.94
C ARG A 116 -0.45 -2.55 -5.68
N PRO A 117 -0.64 -3.09 -4.47
CA PRO A 117 -0.86 -2.31 -3.27
C PRO A 117 0.16 -1.19 -2.99
N LEU A 118 1.45 -1.40 -3.25
CA LEU A 118 2.46 -0.35 -3.02
C LEU A 118 2.29 0.82 -3.98
N LEU A 119 2.11 0.57 -5.27
CA LEU A 119 1.88 1.64 -6.25
C LEU A 119 0.53 2.33 -6.02
N GLU A 120 -0.52 1.56 -5.71
CA GLU A 120 -1.83 2.11 -5.40
C GLU A 120 -1.78 3.04 -4.18
N ALA A 121 -0.99 2.69 -3.17
CA ALA A 121 -0.81 3.50 -1.97
C ALA A 121 -0.05 4.81 -2.21
N MET A 122 0.73 4.92 -3.29
CA MET A 122 1.42 6.16 -3.68
C MET A 122 0.48 7.17 -4.37
N GLN A 123 -0.76 6.79 -4.63
CA GLN A 123 -1.73 7.63 -5.36
C GLN A 123 -2.89 8.01 -4.44
N PRO A 124 -2.91 9.25 -3.91
CA PRO A 124 -4.04 9.73 -3.11
C PRO A 124 -5.31 9.82 -3.97
N ASP A 125 -6.45 9.63 -3.35
CA ASP A 125 -7.77 9.87 -3.94
C ASP A 125 -8.35 11.22 -3.46
N GLU A 126 -9.62 11.46 -3.73
CA GLU A 126 -10.34 12.67 -3.29
C GLU A 126 -10.39 12.86 -1.76
N ASN A 127 -10.20 11.78 -1.00
CA ASN A 127 -10.20 11.78 0.46
C ASN A 127 -8.77 11.93 1.03
N GLY A 128 -7.76 12.06 0.17
CA GLY A 128 -6.34 12.20 0.53
C GLY A 128 -5.55 10.89 0.43
N ALA A 129 -4.36 10.88 1.01
CA ALA A 129 -3.50 9.71 0.98
C ALA A 129 -4.12 8.52 1.73
N PRO A 130 -4.05 7.30 1.19
CA PRO A 130 -4.66 6.11 1.80
C PRO A 130 -3.93 5.66 3.07
N ILE A 131 -4.52 4.70 3.76
CA ILE A 131 -3.82 3.89 4.77
C ILE A 131 -3.30 2.65 4.07
N LEU A 132 -1.99 2.44 4.13
CA LEU A 132 -1.31 1.24 3.66
C LEU A 132 -1.06 0.31 4.85
N LEU A 133 -1.74 -0.82 4.87
CA LEU A 133 -1.50 -1.91 5.80
C LEU A 133 -0.59 -2.95 5.16
N ILE A 134 0.61 -3.11 5.70
CA ILE A 134 1.53 -4.18 5.34
C ILE A 134 1.40 -5.25 6.41
N ASP A 135 0.73 -6.36 6.05
CA ASP A 135 0.28 -7.35 7.01
C ASP A 135 1.14 -8.61 6.96
N GLU A 136 1.56 -9.10 8.13
CA GLU A 136 2.43 -10.27 8.32
C GLU A 136 3.80 -10.13 7.61
N LEU A 137 4.48 -9.01 7.82
CA LEU A 137 5.79 -8.73 7.20
C LEU A 137 6.85 -9.79 7.52
N ASP A 138 6.75 -10.45 8.69
CA ASP A 138 7.61 -11.56 9.12
C ASP A 138 7.58 -12.79 8.21
N ARG A 139 6.70 -12.83 7.21
CA ARG A 139 6.62 -13.90 6.21
C ARG A 139 7.43 -13.62 4.94
N THR A 140 8.03 -12.45 4.82
CA THR A 140 8.85 -12.10 3.67
C THR A 140 10.31 -12.41 3.89
N ASP A 141 11.08 -12.36 2.81
CA ASP A 141 12.52 -12.52 2.86
C ASP A 141 13.24 -11.16 3.05
N GLU A 142 14.51 -11.22 3.44
CA GLU A 142 15.34 -10.03 3.66
C GLU A 142 15.45 -9.11 2.42
N PRO A 143 15.57 -9.61 1.16
CA PRO A 143 15.53 -8.76 -0.03
C PRO A 143 14.25 -7.93 -0.17
N PHE A 144 13.09 -8.52 0.11
CA PHE A 144 11.83 -7.80 0.07
C PHE A 144 11.72 -6.75 1.17
N GLU A 145 12.16 -7.07 2.39
CA GLU A 145 12.20 -6.12 3.50
C GLU A 145 13.08 -4.90 3.16
N ALA A 146 14.27 -5.13 2.60
CA ALA A 146 15.17 -4.07 2.17
C ALA A 146 14.54 -3.17 1.10
N PHE A 147 13.90 -3.77 0.09
CA PHE A 147 13.14 -3.04 -0.93
C PHE A 147 12.01 -2.21 -0.31
N LEU A 148 11.26 -2.79 0.62
CA LEU A 148 10.16 -2.10 1.27
C LEU A 148 10.63 -0.90 2.09
N LEU A 149 11.73 -1.04 2.82
CA LEU A 149 12.33 0.07 3.58
C LEU A 149 12.77 1.21 2.65
N GLU A 150 13.35 0.91 1.49
CA GLU A 150 13.71 1.90 0.48
C GLU A 150 12.45 2.60 -0.06
N ALA A 151 11.44 1.84 -0.48
CA ALA A 151 10.19 2.39 -1.02
C ALA A 151 9.45 3.29 -0.01
N LEU A 152 9.44 2.93 1.27
CA LEU A 152 8.78 3.69 2.33
C LEU A 152 9.62 4.86 2.85
N SER A 153 10.94 4.87 2.64
CA SER A 153 11.81 5.98 3.04
C SER A 153 11.47 7.26 2.30
N ASP A 154 11.31 7.16 0.99
CA ASP A 154 11.06 8.29 0.10
C ASP A 154 9.63 8.32 -0.45
N PHE A 155 8.81 7.32 -0.13
CA PHE A 155 7.47 7.10 -0.66
C PHE A 155 7.45 7.15 -2.19
N GLN A 156 8.32 6.36 -2.80
CA GLN A 156 8.47 6.27 -4.24
C GLN A 156 8.71 4.84 -4.69
N VAL A 157 8.30 4.55 -5.92
CA VAL A 157 8.56 3.28 -6.60
C VAL A 157 8.98 3.55 -8.04
N THR A 158 9.84 2.70 -8.59
CA THR A 158 10.32 2.85 -9.97
C THR A 158 9.77 1.73 -10.84
N ILE A 159 9.11 2.11 -11.94
CA ILE A 159 8.66 1.23 -13.01
C ILE A 159 9.56 1.49 -14.21
N PRO A 160 10.29 0.49 -14.74
CA PRO A 160 11.29 0.72 -15.79
C PRO A 160 10.78 1.50 -17.00
N GLU A 161 9.53 1.23 -17.42
CA GLU A 161 8.92 1.83 -18.61
C GLU A 161 8.30 3.21 -18.34
N LEU A 162 7.94 3.50 -17.09
CA LEU A 162 7.24 4.74 -16.71
C LEU A 162 8.10 5.70 -15.86
N GLY A 163 9.24 5.20 -15.35
CA GLY A 163 10.11 5.96 -14.46
C GLY A 163 9.69 5.90 -13.00
N THR A 164 10.18 6.85 -12.21
CA THR A 164 9.92 6.91 -10.76
C THR A 164 8.62 7.63 -10.46
N ILE A 165 7.75 6.97 -9.74
CA ILE A 165 6.47 7.49 -9.25
C ILE A 165 6.64 7.76 -7.76
N LYS A 166 6.48 9.03 -7.37
CA LYS A 166 6.56 9.48 -5.98
C LYS A 166 5.19 9.90 -5.48
N ALA A 167 4.87 9.51 -4.25
CA ALA A 167 3.63 9.92 -3.61
C ALA A 167 3.61 11.44 -3.36
N PRO A 168 2.62 12.18 -3.88
CA PRO A 168 2.50 13.62 -3.60
C PRO A 168 2.11 13.90 -2.14
N GLU A 169 1.39 12.97 -1.51
CA GLU A 169 1.09 12.92 -0.08
C GLU A 169 1.43 11.50 0.42
N PRO A 170 2.32 11.35 1.41
CA PRO A 170 2.68 10.06 1.95
C PRO A 170 1.48 9.30 2.53
N PRO A 171 1.32 8.00 2.25
CA PRO A 171 0.29 7.18 2.90
C PRO A 171 0.57 7.05 4.40
N ILE A 172 -0.50 6.79 5.16
CA ILE A 172 -0.37 6.37 6.56
C ILE A 172 -0.01 4.89 6.55
N VAL A 173 1.19 4.54 7.01
CA VAL A 173 1.69 3.16 6.96
C VAL A 173 1.51 2.47 8.29
N ILE A 174 0.94 1.27 8.25
CA ILE A 174 0.80 0.35 9.38
C ILE A 174 1.46 -0.97 8.99
N LEU A 175 2.43 -1.42 9.79
CA LEU A 175 3.10 -2.70 9.62
C LEU A 175 2.69 -3.64 10.74
N THR A 176 2.41 -4.89 10.41
CA THR A 176 2.14 -5.92 11.41
C THR A 176 3.15 -7.06 11.33
N LEU A 177 3.52 -7.55 12.50
CA LEU A 177 4.30 -8.77 12.68
C LEU A 177 3.49 -9.76 13.51
N SER A 178 3.65 -11.04 13.23
CA SER A 178 3.14 -12.12 14.06
C SER A 178 4.27 -12.64 14.96
N LEU A 179 4.06 -12.62 16.28
CA LEU A 179 4.95 -13.34 17.18
C LEU A 179 4.72 -14.84 16.95
N ILE A 180 5.59 -15.47 16.18
CA ILE A 180 5.68 -16.92 16.15
C ILE A 180 6.61 -17.31 17.29
N HIS A 181 6.07 -17.82 18.39
CA HIS A 181 6.90 -18.49 19.38
C HIS A 181 7.47 -19.76 18.72
N ILE A 182 8.77 -19.73 18.45
CA ILE A 182 9.55 -20.92 18.10
C ILE A 182 9.77 -21.73 19.37
#